data_050a3bed9582a69b781ac17f52de6c55
#
_entry.id   050a3bed9582a69b781ac17f52de6c55
#
_cell.length_a   1.000
_cell.length_b   1.000
_cell.length_c   1.000
_cell.angle_alpha   90.00
_cell.angle_beta   90.00
_cell.angle_gamma   90.00
#
_symmetry.space_group_name_H-M   'P 1'
#
loop_
_entity.id
_entity.type
_entity.pdbx_description
1 polymer ?
#
loop_
_entity_poly.entity_id
_entity_poly.type
_entity_poly.pdbx_seq_one_letter_code
_entity_poly.pdbx_strand_id
1 'polypeptide(L)'
;MMKRLLTVLLIGVLAVSGAVMMTACGGSGSEGGSDSGEKFTIAIPNDTTNEARALMLLQDNGYIKLKDGVDITATARDVEAPDNIEFKEVEAAQLPNTLQDVDFAVINSNYAIDAGLNPVNDSLIIEGSASKYANILSVKEGNENEPKIKALVAALESQKVQDFINEKYQGAVVSTVDAPTDGFDADVDYDSLKGETVSVACSPAPHAEILKIAQDILAEKDIKLDIKEFTDYVQPNNVVESGEIDANYFQHVPYMDDFNAENGTHIVSAAAIHCEPMGLYAGKQSSLDVLQKVK
;
A
#
# COMPACT_ATOMS: atom_id res chain seq x y z
N MET A 1 22.61 -51.86 -29.46
CA MET A 1 22.34 -53.26 -29.05
C MET A 1 21.21 -53.25 -28.01
N MET A 2 20.22 -54.02 -28.35
CA MET A 2 19.17 -54.65 -27.53
C MET A 2 18.22 -53.74 -26.76
N LYS A 3 17.03 -53.51 -27.20
CA LYS A 3 15.79 -54.32 -27.43
C LYS A 3 15.03 -54.71 -26.18
N ARG A 4 13.75 -54.26 -26.14
CA ARG A 4 12.51 -54.97 -25.67
C ARG A 4 12.18 -54.78 -24.19
N LEU A 5 10.93 -54.66 -23.68
CA LEU A 5 9.63 -55.12 -24.22
C LEU A 5 8.48 -54.35 -23.52
N LEU A 6 7.42 -54.17 -24.26
CA LEU A 6 6.05 -53.86 -23.85
C LEU A 6 5.51 -54.89 -22.85
N THR A 7 4.60 -54.48 -21.95
CA THR A 7 3.45 -55.31 -21.60
C THR A 7 2.23 -54.46 -21.30
N VAL A 8 1.23 -54.61 -22.12
CA VAL A 8 -0.16 -54.16 -22.00
C VAL A 8 -0.91 -55.23 -21.23
N LEU A 9 -1.76 -54.86 -20.29
CA LEU A 9 -2.88 -55.73 -19.88
C LEU A 9 -4.14 -54.90 -19.67
N LEU A 10 -5.10 -55.16 -20.54
CA LEU A 10 -6.52 -54.80 -20.51
C LEU A 10 -7.30 -55.86 -19.68
N ILE A 11 -8.55 -55.54 -19.35
CA ILE A 11 -9.70 -56.35 -18.85
C ILE A 11 -10.14 -55.84 -17.47
N GLY A 12 -11.37 -55.49 -17.18
CA GLY A 12 -12.63 -55.65 -17.86
C GLY A 12 -13.78 -55.00 -17.08
N VAL A 13 -14.80 -54.72 -17.79
CA VAL A 13 -16.09 -54.14 -17.42
C VAL A 13 -16.89 -55.06 -16.49
N LEU A 14 -17.58 -54.49 -15.50
CA LEU A 14 -18.85 -55.06 -15.02
C LEU A 14 -19.79 -53.96 -14.54
N ALA A 15 -20.86 -53.74 -15.31
CA ALA A 15 -22.03 -52.95 -14.93
C ALA A 15 -22.97 -53.82 -14.09
N VAL A 16 -23.47 -53.26 -12.98
CA VAL A 16 -24.70 -53.78 -12.34
C VAL A 16 -25.61 -52.58 -12.04
N SER A 17 -26.67 -52.55 -12.78
CA SER A 17 -27.84 -51.71 -12.56
C SER A 17 -28.71 -52.32 -11.45
N GLY A 18 -29.14 -51.47 -10.51
CA GLY A 18 -30.14 -51.83 -9.50
C GLY A 18 -30.97 -50.61 -9.14
N ALA A 19 -32.11 -50.46 -9.76
CA ALA A 19 -33.17 -49.53 -9.38
C ALA A 19 -33.98 -50.12 -8.22
N VAL A 20 -34.23 -49.35 -7.16
CA VAL A 20 -35.36 -49.58 -6.26
C VAL A 20 -36.02 -48.24 -5.91
N MET A 21 -37.34 -48.24 -6.09
CA MET A 21 -38.27 -47.13 -5.86
C MET A 21 -38.58 -46.84 -4.39
N MET A 22 -38.86 -45.56 -4.20
CA MET A 22 -39.82 -44.88 -3.31
C MET A 22 -40.25 -45.54 -1.99
N THR A 23 -40.14 -44.72 -0.93
CA THR A 23 -41.27 -44.47 -0.03
C THR A 23 -41.16 -43.07 0.59
N ALA A 24 -42.18 -42.26 0.40
CA ALA A 24 -42.40 -40.97 1.07
C ALA A 24 -42.95 -41.25 2.49
N CYS A 25 -42.43 -40.57 3.49
CA CYS A 25 -43.18 -40.25 4.72
C CYS A 25 -42.65 -38.95 5.31
N GLY A 26 -43.56 -38.01 5.49
CA GLY A 26 -43.29 -36.66 6.00
C GLY A 26 -42.85 -36.66 7.47
N GLY A 27 -42.05 -35.67 7.79
CA GLY A 27 -41.66 -35.28 9.13
C GLY A 27 -41.16 -33.84 9.03
N SER A 28 -41.94 -32.89 9.51
CA SER A 28 -41.55 -31.51 9.71
C SER A 28 -40.44 -31.48 10.77
N GLY A 29 -39.21 -31.29 10.31
CA GLY A 29 -38.07 -30.89 11.12
C GLY A 29 -37.65 -29.53 10.65
N SER A 30 -37.68 -28.56 11.51
CA SER A 30 -37.08 -27.24 11.30
C SER A 30 -35.56 -27.44 11.12
N GLU A 31 -35.14 -27.49 9.88
CA GLU A 31 -33.74 -27.32 9.55
C GLU A 31 -33.40 -25.86 9.74
N GLY A 32 -32.64 -25.57 10.81
CA GLY A 32 -31.81 -24.38 10.86
C GLY A 32 -30.84 -24.45 9.70
N GLY A 33 -31.17 -23.81 8.61
CA GLY A 33 -30.24 -23.57 7.50
C GLY A 33 -29.08 -22.76 8.05
N SER A 34 -27.93 -23.41 8.24
CA SER A 34 -26.69 -22.68 8.16
C SER A 34 -26.60 -22.22 6.72
N ASP A 35 -26.97 -20.98 6.48
CA ASP A 35 -26.65 -20.27 5.28
C ASP A 35 -25.10 -20.17 5.25
N SER A 36 -24.45 -21.13 4.61
CA SER A 36 -23.04 -21.02 4.26
C SER A 36 -22.96 -20.04 3.08
N GLY A 37 -23.23 -18.78 3.38
CA GLY A 37 -23.08 -17.68 2.46
C GLY A 37 -21.74 -17.77 1.75
N GLU A 38 -21.73 -17.44 0.47
CA GLU A 38 -20.51 -17.36 -0.32
C GLU A 38 -19.47 -16.51 0.45
N LYS A 39 -18.26 -17.05 0.65
CA LYS A 39 -17.17 -16.33 1.32
C LYS A 39 -16.38 -15.55 0.29
N PHE A 40 -16.08 -14.31 0.60
CA PHE A 40 -15.26 -13.43 -0.21
C PHE A 40 -13.89 -13.23 0.42
N THR A 41 -12.86 -13.23 -0.40
CA THR A 41 -11.48 -13.01 0.03
C THR A 41 -11.05 -11.57 -0.27
N ILE A 42 -10.55 -10.88 0.76
CA ILE A 42 -9.97 -9.53 0.60
C ILE A 42 -8.51 -9.58 1.06
N ALA A 43 -7.58 -9.30 0.13
CA ALA A 43 -6.19 -9.14 0.49
C ALA A 43 -5.95 -7.73 1.06
N ILE A 44 -5.17 -7.64 2.14
CA ILE A 44 -4.81 -6.41 2.83
C ILE A 44 -3.32 -6.41 3.18
N PRO A 45 -2.68 -5.24 3.41
CA PRO A 45 -1.30 -5.17 3.89
C PRO A 45 -1.14 -5.91 5.23
N ASN A 46 0.05 -6.46 5.47
CA ASN A 46 0.36 -7.21 6.70
C ASN A 46 1.17 -6.41 7.72
N ASP A 47 1.55 -5.17 7.42
CA ASP A 47 2.15 -4.29 8.41
C ASP A 47 1.07 -3.59 9.24
N THR A 48 1.35 -3.38 10.53
CA THR A 48 0.40 -2.91 11.55
C THR A 48 -0.40 -1.69 11.10
N THR A 49 0.28 -0.67 10.59
CA THR A 49 -0.34 0.61 10.24
C THR A 49 -1.18 0.55 8.98
N ASN A 50 -0.70 -0.14 7.92
CA ASN A 50 -1.45 -0.23 6.68
C ASN A 50 -2.56 -1.29 6.74
N GLU A 51 -2.42 -2.37 7.54
CA GLU A 51 -3.52 -3.29 7.86
C GLU A 51 -4.68 -2.52 8.49
N ALA A 52 -4.41 -1.77 9.57
CA ALA A 52 -5.43 -0.96 10.24
C ALA A 52 -6.07 0.07 9.31
N ARG A 53 -5.27 0.74 8.47
CA ARG A 53 -5.74 1.70 7.47
C ARG A 53 -6.67 1.05 6.44
N ALA A 54 -6.33 -0.15 5.95
CA ALA A 54 -7.17 -0.91 5.03
C ALA A 54 -8.51 -1.31 5.66
N LEU A 55 -8.49 -1.77 6.90
CA LEU A 55 -9.71 -2.12 7.64
C LEU A 55 -10.58 -0.89 7.91
N MET A 56 -9.98 0.26 8.27
CA MET A 56 -10.73 1.51 8.44
C MET A 56 -11.37 1.96 7.13
N LEU A 57 -10.68 1.85 5.98
CA LEU A 57 -11.27 2.16 4.67
C LEU A 57 -12.53 1.31 4.40
N LEU A 58 -12.49 0.02 4.70
CA LEU A 58 -13.64 -0.87 4.54
C LEU A 58 -14.77 -0.55 5.52
N GLN A 59 -14.46 -0.21 6.78
CA GLN A 59 -15.43 0.20 7.79
C GLN A 59 -16.11 1.51 7.43
N ASP A 60 -15.36 2.53 7.03
CA ASP A 60 -15.88 3.85 6.66
C ASP A 60 -16.85 3.77 5.48
N ASN A 61 -16.66 2.76 4.62
CA ASN A 61 -17.57 2.46 3.52
C ASN A 61 -18.67 1.46 3.86
N GLY A 62 -18.73 0.99 5.11
CA GLY A 62 -19.80 0.14 5.64
C GLY A 62 -19.73 -1.32 5.21
N TYR A 63 -18.57 -1.82 4.80
CA TYR A 63 -18.38 -3.23 4.43
C TYR A 63 -17.96 -4.13 5.58
N ILE A 64 -17.37 -3.56 6.63
CA ILE A 64 -17.05 -4.26 7.87
C ILE A 64 -17.43 -3.42 9.08
N LYS A 65 -17.48 -4.06 10.24
CA LYS A 65 -17.54 -3.44 11.56
C LYS A 65 -16.37 -3.93 12.38
N LEU A 66 -15.57 -3.01 12.90
CA LEU A 66 -14.51 -3.28 13.87
C LEU A 66 -15.06 -3.23 15.30
N LYS A 67 -14.39 -3.89 16.24
CA LYS A 67 -14.63 -3.78 17.67
C LYS A 67 -14.54 -2.32 18.12
N ASP A 68 -15.34 -1.98 19.12
CA ASP A 68 -15.31 -0.63 19.69
C ASP A 68 -13.93 -0.32 20.30
N GLY A 69 -13.41 0.86 19.99
CA GLY A 69 -12.17 1.40 20.57
C GLY A 69 -10.87 0.95 19.88
N VAL A 70 -10.95 0.18 18.79
CA VAL A 70 -9.79 -0.05 17.91
C VAL A 70 -9.74 1.02 16.82
N ASP A 71 -8.53 1.45 16.47
CA ASP A 71 -8.26 2.45 15.43
C ASP A 71 -7.00 2.10 14.62
N ILE A 72 -5.92 2.87 14.76
CA ILE A 72 -4.67 2.71 14.01
C ILE A 72 -3.90 1.41 14.28
N THR A 73 -4.36 0.57 15.18
CA THR A 73 -3.80 -0.75 15.53
C THR A 73 -4.77 -1.89 15.24
N ALA A 74 -5.87 -1.62 14.54
CA ALA A 74 -6.86 -2.63 14.17
C ALA A 74 -6.23 -3.74 13.32
N THR A 75 -6.62 -4.98 13.61
CA THR A 75 -6.21 -6.17 12.85
C THR A 75 -7.43 -6.90 12.30
N ALA A 76 -7.25 -7.81 11.36
CA ALA A 76 -8.32 -8.65 10.82
C ALA A 76 -9.10 -9.42 11.93
N ARG A 77 -8.47 -9.66 13.09
CA ARG A 77 -9.10 -10.30 14.26
C ARG A 77 -10.08 -9.38 15.01
N ASP A 78 -10.03 -8.10 14.72
CA ASP A 78 -10.91 -7.10 15.32
C ASP A 78 -12.16 -6.83 14.51
N VAL A 79 -12.33 -7.52 13.39
CA VAL A 79 -13.54 -7.46 12.57
C VAL A 79 -14.65 -8.28 13.24
N GLU A 80 -15.77 -7.63 13.62
CA GLU A 80 -16.92 -8.26 14.22
C GLU A 80 -17.97 -8.71 13.20
N ALA A 81 -18.04 -8.06 12.05
CA ALA A 81 -19.00 -8.35 10.99
C ALA A 81 -18.48 -7.84 9.64
N PRO A 82 -18.85 -8.49 8.53
CA PRO A 82 -19.62 -9.74 8.42
C PRO A 82 -18.74 -10.98 8.55
N ASP A 83 -19.34 -12.15 8.78
CA ASP A 83 -18.64 -13.44 8.92
C ASP A 83 -18.23 -14.07 7.57
N ASN A 84 -18.68 -13.51 6.46
CA ASN A 84 -18.45 -14.04 5.11
C ASN A 84 -17.26 -13.38 4.37
N ILE A 85 -16.47 -12.55 5.05
CA ILE A 85 -15.20 -12.01 4.52
C ILE A 85 -14.04 -12.75 5.17
N GLU A 86 -13.13 -13.27 4.34
CA GLU A 86 -11.85 -13.83 4.74
C GLU A 86 -10.73 -12.85 4.35
N PHE A 87 -10.00 -12.32 5.32
CA PHE A 87 -8.87 -11.45 5.07
C PHE A 87 -7.60 -12.28 4.82
N LYS A 88 -6.83 -11.85 3.80
CA LYS A 88 -5.49 -12.37 3.51
C LYS A 88 -4.48 -11.25 3.73
N GLU A 89 -3.76 -11.35 4.82
CA GLU A 89 -2.65 -10.45 5.15
C GLU A 89 -1.46 -10.77 4.24
N VAL A 90 -1.03 -9.80 3.43
CA VAL A 90 0.02 -9.96 2.41
C VAL A 90 0.97 -8.78 2.49
N GLU A 91 2.25 -9.02 2.26
CA GLU A 91 3.22 -7.93 2.12
C GLU A 91 2.73 -6.91 1.08
N ALA A 92 2.76 -5.62 1.44
CA ALA A 92 2.15 -4.55 0.66
C ALA A 92 2.62 -4.53 -0.82
N ALA A 93 3.92 -4.78 -1.05
CA ALA A 93 4.49 -4.86 -2.40
C ALA A 93 3.92 -6.00 -3.27
N GLN A 94 3.33 -7.04 -2.66
CA GLN A 94 2.77 -8.18 -3.35
C GLN A 94 1.27 -8.05 -3.64
N LEU A 95 0.58 -7.11 -3.02
CA LEU A 95 -0.88 -6.95 -3.15
C LEU A 95 -1.37 -6.81 -4.60
N PRO A 96 -0.74 -6.03 -5.49
CA PRO A 96 -1.17 -5.96 -6.89
C PRO A 96 -1.15 -7.33 -7.60
N ASN A 97 -0.19 -8.18 -7.25
CA ASN A 97 -0.04 -9.52 -7.84
C ASN A 97 -1.12 -10.49 -7.36
N THR A 98 -1.80 -10.21 -6.24
CA THR A 98 -2.84 -11.07 -5.69
C THR A 98 -4.19 -10.92 -6.36
N LEU A 99 -4.43 -9.86 -7.14
CA LEU A 99 -5.75 -9.54 -7.71
C LEU A 99 -6.38 -10.68 -8.50
N GLN A 100 -5.59 -11.51 -9.18
CA GLN A 100 -6.10 -12.68 -9.89
C GLN A 100 -6.52 -13.83 -8.96
N ASP A 101 -6.09 -13.83 -7.70
CA ASP A 101 -6.25 -14.94 -6.74
C ASP A 101 -7.24 -14.63 -5.62
N VAL A 102 -7.65 -13.37 -5.45
CA VAL A 102 -8.61 -12.91 -4.43
C VAL A 102 -9.80 -12.22 -5.06
N ASP A 103 -10.87 -12.01 -4.29
CA ASP A 103 -12.05 -11.30 -4.79
C ASP A 103 -11.80 -9.80 -4.87
N PHE A 104 -11.09 -9.26 -3.88
CA PHE A 104 -10.70 -7.85 -3.81
C PHE A 104 -9.33 -7.72 -3.13
N ALA A 105 -8.65 -6.58 -3.34
CA ALA A 105 -7.46 -6.22 -2.58
C ALA A 105 -7.45 -4.73 -2.22
N VAL A 106 -7.08 -4.41 -0.98
CA VAL A 106 -6.78 -3.02 -0.57
C VAL A 106 -5.30 -2.79 -0.80
N ILE A 107 -4.96 -1.82 -1.65
CA ILE A 107 -3.59 -1.61 -2.14
C ILE A 107 -3.16 -0.17 -1.87
N ASN A 108 -1.96 0.00 -1.31
CA ASN A 108 -1.31 1.30 -1.18
C ASN A 108 -1.07 1.91 -2.56
N SER A 109 -1.32 3.21 -2.70
CA SER A 109 -1.33 3.85 -4.02
C SER A 109 0.01 3.81 -4.75
N ASN A 110 1.15 3.90 -4.05
CA ASN A 110 2.45 3.75 -4.68
C ASN A 110 2.61 2.40 -5.39
N TYR A 111 2.20 1.30 -4.76
CA TYR A 111 2.24 -0.03 -5.39
C TYR A 111 1.17 -0.21 -6.48
N ALA A 112 0.01 0.42 -6.33
CA ALA A 112 -1.00 0.44 -7.39
C ALA A 112 -0.47 1.17 -8.64
N ILE A 113 0.13 2.36 -8.47
CA ILE A 113 0.71 3.16 -9.55
C ILE A 113 1.88 2.40 -10.22
N ASP A 114 2.76 1.80 -9.45
CA ASP A 114 3.90 1.01 -9.97
C ASP A 114 3.42 -0.21 -10.77
N ALA A 115 2.30 -0.81 -10.38
CA ALA A 115 1.63 -1.90 -11.12
C ALA A 115 0.81 -1.41 -12.32
N GLY A 116 0.77 -0.11 -12.60
CA GLY A 116 0.03 0.48 -13.74
C GLY A 116 -1.46 0.71 -13.48
N LEU A 117 -1.91 0.61 -12.23
CA LEU A 117 -3.28 0.97 -11.82
C LEU A 117 -3.37 2.46 -11.51
N ASN A 118 -4.51 3.06 -11.83
CA ASN A 118 -4.81 4.44 -11.44
C ASN A 118 -5.73 4.44 -10.21
N PRO A 119 -5.25 4.90 -9.03
CA PRO A 119 -6.05 4.86 -7.80
C PRO A 119 -7.42 5.54 -7.91
N VAL A 120 -7.56 6.61 -8.68
CA VAL A 120 -8.83 7.34 -8.86
C VAL A 120 -9.80 6.60 -9.78
N ASN A 121 -9.28 5.99 -10.87
CA ASN A 121 -10.11 5.45 -11.93
C ASN A 121 -10.37 3.95 -11.79
N ASP A 122 -9.43 3.20 -11.22
CA ASP A 122 -9.45 1.73 -11.18
C ASP A 122 -9.87 1.19 -9.82
N SER A 123 -9.85 1.99 -8.74
CA SER A 123 -10.35 1.54 -7.44
C SER A 123 -11.88 1.54 -7.39
N LEU A 124 -12.45 0.59 -6.67
CA LEU A 124 -13.89 0.50 -6.38
C LEU A 124 -14.32 1.44 -5.26
N ILE A 125 -13.44 1.67 -4.29
CA ILE A 125 -13.49 2.71 -3.26
C ILE A 125 -12.08 3.25 -3.04
N ILE A 126 -12.01 4.52 -2.66
CA ILE A 126 -10.75 5.21 -2.39
C ILE A 126 -10.89 6.02 -1.10
N GLU A 127 -9.80 6.12 -0.37
CA GLU A 127 -9.71 6.93 0.85
C GLU A 127 -9.90 8.42 0.55
N GLY A 128 -10.46 9.16 1.50
CA GLY A 128 -10.60 10.62 1.37
C GLY A 128 -9.25 11.35 1.36
N SER A 129 -9.18 12.49 0.67
CA SER A 129 -7.93 13.26 0.50
C SER A 129 -7.42 13.95 1.78
N ALA A 130 -8.25 14.08 2.82
CA ALA A 130 -7.85 14.66 4.12
C ALA A 130 -7.19 13.58 5.01
N SER A 131 -6.13 12.99 4.52
CA SER A 131 -5.48 11.88 5.19
C SER A 131 -4.40 12.35 6.18
N LYS A 132 -4.39 11.75 7.39
CA LYS A 132 -3.27 11.81 8.33
C LYS A 132 -2.02 11.06 7.84
N TYR A 133 -2.13 10.41 6.68
CA TYR A 133 -1.09 9.60 6.05
C TYR A 133 -0.33 10.37 4.97
N ALA A 134 0.03 11.64 5.24
CA ALA A 134 0.91 12.39 4.36
C ALA A 134 2.28 11.70 4.28
N ASN A 135 2.77 11.50 3.07
CA ASN A 135 4.11 10.99 2.80
C ASN A 135 5.15 12.06 3.15
N ILE A 136 6.17 11.65 3.89
CA ILE A 136 7.17 12.51 4.50
C ILE A 136 8.57 12.24 3.96
N LEU A 137 9.36 13.30 3.84
CA LEU A 137 10.81 13.18 3.82
C LEU A 137 11.27 12.94 5.25
N SER A 138 12.00 11.86 5.50
CA SER A 138 12.49 11.50 6.83
C SER A 138 13.99 11.34 6.85
N VAL A 139 14.58 11.62 8.00
CA VAL A 139 16.03 11.55 8.25
C VAL A 139 16.29 10.87 9.60
N LYS A 140 17.53 10.51 9.88
CA LYS A 140 17.93 10.15 11.23
C LYS A 140 17.82 11.34 12.16
N GLU A 141 17.35 11.14 13.39
CA GLU A 141 17.22 12.17 14.43
C GLU A 141 18.51 12.96 14.58
N GLY A 142 18.38 14.29 14.58
CA GLY A 142 19.49 15.24 14.64
C GLY A 142 19.98 15.77 13.29
N ASN A 143 19.59 15.12 12.18
CA ASN A 143 19.99 15.54 10.82
C ASN A 143 18.93 16.41 10.12
N GLU A 144 17.75 16.61 10.72
CA GLU A 144 16.62 17.35 10.11
C GLU A 144 16.95 18.81 9.79
N ASN A 145 17.97 19.37 10.45
CA ASN A 145 18.40 20.74 10.25
C ASN A 145 19.71 20.87 9.45
N GLU A 146 20.24 19.78 8.90
CA GLU A 146 21.41 19.86 8.02
C GLU A 146 21.12 20.71 6.78
N PRO A 147 22.06 21.59 6.35
CA PRO A 147 21.84 22.49 5.21
C PRO A 147 21.40 21.78 3.93
N LYS A 148 21.99 20.60 3.64
CA LYS A 148 21.62 19.81 2.45
C LYS A 148 20.20 19.23 2.55
N ILE A 149 19.73 18.88 3.76
CA ILE A 149 18.36 18.40 4.00
C ILE A 149 17.38 19.56 3.84
N LYS A 150 17.68 20.75 4.39
CA LYS A 150 16.85 21.95 4.19
C LYS A 150 16.76 22.34 2.70
N ALA A 151 17.85 22.23 1.96
CA ALA A 151 17.83 22.46 0.52
C ALA A 151 16.93 21.47 -0.22
N LEU A 152 16.96 20.19 0.16
CA LEU A 152 16.08 19.17 -0.41
C LEU A 152 14.60 19.41 -0.04
N VAL A 153 14.31 19.75 1.21
CA VAL A 153 12.95 20.12 1.65
C VAL A 153 12.42 21.28 0.82
N ALA A 154 13.18 22.37 0.68
CA ALA A 154 12.77 23.52 -0.11
C ALA A 154 12.48 23.15 -1.58
N ALA A 155 13.30 22.28 -2.19
CA ALA A 155 13.08 21.79 -3.53
C ALA A 155 11.79 20.95 -3.65
N LEU A 156 11.52 20.07 -2.68
CA LEU A 156 10.30 19.26 -2.63
C LEU A 156 9.03 20.09 -2.39
N GLU A 157 9.13 21.16 -1.61
CA GLU A 157 8.00 22.08 -1.32
C GLU A 157 7.80 23.14 -2.42
N SER A 158 8.45 23.00 -3.57
CA SER A 158 8.37 23.97 -4.64
C SER A 158 7.06 23.90 -5.43
N GLN A 159 6.69 25.04 -6.06
CA GLN A 159 5.59 25.10 -7.03
C GLN A 159 5.81 24.13 -8.21
N LYS A 160 7.06 23.94 -8.68
CA LYS A 160 7.39 22.98 -9.74
C LYS A 160 7.01 21.55 -9.38
N VAL A 161 7.27 21.13 -8.13
CA VAL A 161 6.88 19.81 -7.62
C VAL A 161 5.35 19.69 -7.51
N GLN A 162 4.68 20.71 -6.97
CA GLN A 162 3.23 20.71 -6.85
C GLN A 162 2.55 20.64 -8.23
N ASP A 163 3.02 21.41 -9.21
CA ASP A 163 2.51 21.38 -10.57
C ASP A 163 2.70 20.01 -11.22
N PHE A 164 3.88 19.40 -11.05
CA PHE A 164 4.14 18.05 -11.53
C PHE A 164 3.19 17.01 -10.92
N ILE A 165 2.97 17.05 -9.59
CA ILE A 165 2.03 16.16 -8.92
C ILE A 165 0.63 16.31 -9.50
N ASN A 166 0.15 17.54 -9.63
CA ASN A 166 -1.19 17.83 -10.13
C ASN A 166 -1.39 17.39 -11.59
N GLU A 167 -0.41 17.67 -12.45
CA GLU A 167 -0.48 17.34 -13.87
C GLU A 167 -0.39 15.83 -14.12
N LYS A 168 0.54 15.18 -13.43
CA LYS A 168 0.80 13.77 -13.68
C LYS A 168 -0.22 12.83 -13.03
N TYR A 169 -0.57 13.08 -11.78
CA TYR A 169 -1.37 12.12 -11.00
C TYR A 169 -2.85 12.45 -10.91
N GLN A 170 -3.27 13.68 -11.27
CA GLN A 170 -4.68 14.06 -11.43
C GLN A 170 -5.58 13.64 -10.26
N GLY A 171 -5.07 13.75 -9.03
CA GLY A 171 -5.78 13.41 -7.79
C GLY A 171 -5.43 12.03 -7.21
N ALA A 172 -4.74 11.15 -7.94
CA ALA A 172 -4.21 9.89 -7.38
C ALA A 172 -3.09 10.14 -6.35
N VAL A 173 -2.39 11.25 -6.50
CA VAL A 173 -1.42 11.81 -5.56
C VAL A 173 -1.76 13.29 -5.37
N VAL A 174 -1.77 13.77 -4.13
CA VAL A 174 -2.19 15.12 -3.80
C VAL A 174 -1.11 15.81 -2.96
N SER A 175 -0.62 16.97 -3.40
CA SER A 175 0.33 17.75 -2.60
C SER A 175 -0.30 18.20 -1.27
N THR A 176 0.49 18.14 -0.19
CA THR A 176 0.11 18.66 1.13
C THR A 176 0.77 20.01 1.45
N VAL A 177 1.51 20.57 0.48
CA VAL A 177 2.19 21.84 0.64
C VAL A 177 1.22 22.98 0.36
N ASP A 178 0.80 23.68 1.43
CA ASP A 178 -0.19 24.78 1.32
C ASP A 178 0.36 26.05 0.66
N ALA A 179 1.66 26.33 0.86
CA ALA A 179 2.31 27.54 0.36
C ALA A 179 3.62 27.19 -0.35
N PRO A 180 3.54 26.70 -1.61
CA PRO A 180 4.72 26.27 -2.34
C PRO A 180 5.65 27.47 -2.65
N THR A 181 6.96 27.16 -2.65
CA THR A 181 8.02 28.13 -2.85
C THR A 181 8.58 28.10 -4.29
N ASP A 182 9.64 28.86 -4.56
CA ASP A 182 10.41 28.77 -5.80
C ASP A 182 11.41 27.59 -5.82
N GLY A 183 11.48 26.83 -4.72
CA GLY A 183 12.36 25.69 -4.57
C GLY A 183 13.65 25.97 -3.81
N PHE A 184 13.81 27.18 -3.26
CA PHE A 184 14.97 27.57 -2.50
C PHE A 184 14.58 28.20 -1.15
N ASP A 185 15.36 27.85 -0.11
CA ASP A 185 15.24 28.44 1.22
C ASP A 185 16.29 29.54 1.38
N ALA A 186 15.85 30.75 1.73
CA ALA A 186 16.71 31.93 1.91
C ALA A 186 17.72 31.77 3.07
N ASP A 187 17.44 30.87 4.03
CA ASP A 187 18.30 30.62 5.21
C ASP A 187 19.37 29.56 4.90
N VAL A 188 19.37 28.95 3.71
CA VAL A 188 20.39 27.97 3.27
C VAL A 188 21.50 28.68 2.49
N ASP A 189 22.73 28.48 2.93
CA ASP A 189 23.94 28.90 2.19
C ASP A 189 24.26 27.88 1.07
N TYR A 190 23.63 28.06 -0.09
CA TYR A 190 23.82 27.19 -1.25
C TYR A 190 25.25 27.22 -1.81
N ASP A 191 26.01 28.29 -1.59
CA ASP A 191 27.39 28.36 -2.03
C ASP A 191 28.28 27.36 -1.27
N SER A 192 27.97 27.13 -0.01
CA SER A 192 28.68 26.13 0.81
C SER A 192 28.35 24.68 0.43
N LEU A 193 27.24 24.46 -0.25
CA LEU A 193 26.75 23.13 -0.66
C LEU A 193 27.19 22.73 -2.08
N LYS A 194 27.87 23.59 -2.84
CA LYS A 194 28.31 23.29 -4.19
C LYS A 194 29.18 22.04 -4.27
N GLY A 195 28.80 21.12 -5.14
CA GLY A 195 29.46 19.83 -5.32
C GLY A 195 29.07 18.76 -4.28
N GLU A 196 28.27 19.11 -3.27
CA GLU A 196 27.75 18.15 -2.29
C GLU A 196 26.73 17.21 -2.93
N THR A 197 26.58 16.05 -2.30
CA THR A 197 25.58 15.05 -2.67
C THR A 197 24.63 14.85 -1.48
N VAL A 198 23.34 14.86 -1.76
CA VAL A 198 22.30 14.36 -0.85
C VAL A 198 21.71 13.08 -1.42
N SER A 199 21.64 12.02 -0.62
CA SER A 199 21.13 10.71 -1.03
C SER A 199 19.77 10.43 -0.42
N VAL A 200 18.85 9.82 -1.20
CA VAL A 200 17.48 9.54 -0.76
C VAL A 200 17.08 8.13 -1.16
N ALA A 201 16.66 7.32 -0.17
CA ALA A 201 15.99 6.04 -0.37
C ALA A 201 14.48 6.27 -0.57
N CYS A 202 13.90 5.76 -1.66
CA CYS A 202 12.51 6.03 -1.99
C CYS A 202 11.83 4.86 -2.71
N SER A 203 10.50 4.85 -2.76
CA SER A 203 9.75 3.97 -3.66
C SER A 203 9.84 4.47 -5.10
N PRO A 204 9.72 3.58 -6.13
CA PRO A 204 9.84 3.97 -7.53
C PRO A 204 8.81 5.03 -7.95
N ALA A 205 7.53 4.80 -7.67
CA ALA A 205 6.43 5.71 -7.96
C ALA A 205 5.60 5.96 -6.69
N PRO A 206 5.09 7.17 -6.48
CA PRO A 206 5.37 8.42 -7.17
C PRO A 206 6.69 9.08 -6.71
N HIS A 207 7.33 8.58 -5.65
CA HIS A 207 8.38 9.24 -4.87
C HIS A 207 9.64 9.53 -5.71
N ALA A 208 10.22 8.53 -6.40
CA ALA A 208 11.39 8.76 -7.26
C ALA A 208 11.07 9.74 -8.39
N GLU A 209 9.84 9.73 -8.90
CA GLU A 209 9.42 10.64 -9.97
C GLU A 209 9.33 12.08 -9.48
N ILE A 210 8.81 12.29 -8.26
CA ILE A 210 8.78 13.60 -7.58
C ILE A 210 10.21 14.08 -7.28
N LEU A 211 11.07 13.19 -6.77
CA LEU A 211 12.47 13.50 -6.50
C LEU A 211 13.24 13.93 -7.74
N LYS A 212 12.91 13.45 -8.93
CA LYS A 212 13.54 13.90 -10.19
C LYS A 212 13.27 15.39 -10.47
N ILE A 213 12.11 15.91 -10.09
CA ILE A 213 11.82 17.35 -10.19
C ILE A 213 12.66 18.15 -9.18
N ALA A 214 12.76 17.65 -7.94
CA ALA A 214 13.64 18.25 -6.92
C ALA A 214 15.12 18.17 -7.32
N GLN A 215 15.54 17.10 -8.01
CA GLN A 215 16.90 16.93 -8.54
C GLN A 215 17.27 18.04 -9.53
N ASP A 216 16.36 18.38 -10.45
CA ASP A 216 16.56 19.46 -11.41
C ASP A 216 16.71 20.82 -10.71
N ILE A 217 15.93 21.06 -9.64
CA ILE A 217 16.02 22.30 -8.86
C ILE A 217 17.37 22.38 -8.11
N LEU A 218 17.79 21.31 -7.44
CA LEU A 218 19.06 21.26 -6.71
C LEU A 218 20.27 21.40 -7.63
N ALA A 219 20.17 20.87 -8.86
CA ALA A 219 21.21 21.01 -9.88
C ALA A 219 21.45 22.47 -10.30
N GLU A 220 20.47 23.35 -10.20
CA GLU A 220 20.64 24.80 -10.43
C GLU A 220 21.65 25.45 -9.43
N LYS A 221 21.87 24.79 -8.29
CA LYS A 221 22.83 25.20 -7.23
C LYS A 221 24.07 24.31 -7.18
N ASP A 222 24.30 23.46 -8.19
CA ASP A 222 25.41 22.50 -8.23
C ASP A 222 25.38 21.50 -7.06
N ILE A 223 24.18 21.12 -6.57
CA ILE A 223 23.96 20.08 -5.57
C ILE A 223 23.43 18.84 -6.30
N LYS A 224 24.04 17.69 -6.00
CA LYS A 224 23.66 16.42 -6.58
C LYS A 224 22.63 15.70 -5.70
N LEU A 225 21.50 15.29 -6.25
CA LEU A 225 20.57 14.37 -5.61
C LEU A 225 20.81 12.95 -6.12
N ASP A 226 21.17 12.03 -5.21
CA ASP A 226 21.35 10.60 -5.51
C ASP A 226 20.12 9.81 -5.07
N ILE A 227 19.28 9.41 -6.03
CA ILE A 227 18.00 8.74 -5.80
C ILE A 227 18.23 7.23 -5.81
N LYS A 228 17.87 6.53 -4.73
CA LYS A 228 17.97 5.08 -4.56
C LYS A 228 16.58 4.48 -4.42
N GLU A 229 16.16 3.72 -5.41
CA GLU A 229 14.84 3.08 -5.43
C GLU A 229 14.86 1.75 -4.67
N PHE A 230 13.87 1.57 -3.79
CA PHE A 230 13.59 0.36 -3.03
C PHE A 230 12.14 -0.07 -3.27
N THR A 231 11.92 -1.39 -3.32
CA THR A 231 10.59 -1.97 -3.60
C THR A 231 9.87 -2.48 -2.34
N ASP A 232 10.47 -2.31 -1.15
CA ASP A 232 9.90 -2.67 0.15
C ASP A 232 9.89 -1.46 1.10
N TYR A 233 9.19 -1.60 2.23
CA TYR A 233 9.06 -0.53 3.23
C TYR A 233 10.05 -0.63 4.41
N VAL A 234 10.88 -1.68 4.47
CA VAL A 234 11.80 -1.93 5.59
C VAL A 234 13.18 -1.33 5.33
N GLN A 235 13.74 -1.60 4.15
CA GLN A 235 15.11 -1.19 3.82
C GLN A 235 15.34 0.31 3.82
N PRO A 236 14.40 1.18 3.33
CA PRO A 236 14.62 2.62 3.34
C PRO A 236 14.86 3.20 4.75
N ASN A 237 14.21 2.67 5.79
CA ASN A 237 14.48 3.08 7.17
C ASN A 237 15.82 2.56 7.69
N ASN A 238 16.18 1.31 7.37
CA ASN A 238 17.44 0.70 7.81
C ASN A 238 18.67 1.44 7.27
N VAL A 239 18.66 1.83 5.99
CA VAL A 239 19.80 2.54 5.38
C VAL A 239 19.94 3.98 5.87
N VAL A 240 18.84 4.62 6.27
CA VAL A 240 18.89 5.95 6.91
C VAL A 240 19.33 5.84 8.36
N GLU A 241 18.82 4.88 9.13
CA GLU A 241 19.26 4.66 10.51
C GLU A 241 20.75 4.35 10.61
N SER A 242 21.28 3.55 9.67
CA SER A 242 22.72 3.23 9.61
C SER A 242 23.59 4.40 9.16
N GLY A 243 23.01 5.46 8.58
CA GLY A 243 23.73 6.59 7.99
C GLY A 243 24.35 6.29 6.62
N GLU A 244 23.94 5.20 5.95
CA GLU A 244 24.38 4.88 4.57
C GLU A 244 23.74 5.82 3.55
N ILE A 245 22.48 6.22 3.79
CA ILE A 245 21.72 7.17 2.98
C ILE A 245 21.22 8.30 3.89
N ASP A 246 21.22 9.53 3.39
CA ASP A 246 20.93 10.72 4.18
C ASP A 246 19.46 10.85 4.59
N ALA A 247 18.54 10.48 3.70
CA ALA A 247 17.10 10.60 3.91
C ALA A 247 16.32 9.45 3.25
N ASN A 248 15.07 9.27 3.66
CA ASN A 248 14.12 8.47 2.89
C ASN A 248 12.84 9.25 2.58
N TYR A 249 12.15 8.80 1.52
CA TYR A 249 10.89 9.37 1.07
C TYR A 249 10.01 8.25 0.52
N PHE A 250 9.13 7.67 1.36
CA PHE A 250 8.28 6.53 1.00
C PHE A 250 7.16 6.27 2.01
N GLN A 251 7.20 6.88 3.19
CA GLN A 251 6.38 6.54 4.36
C GLN A 251 5.62 7.74 4.90
N HIS A 252 4.67 7.47 5.77
CA HIS A 252 3.93 8.45 6.56
C HIS A 252 4.27 8.34 8.06
N VAL A 253 3.95 9.37 8.84
CA VAL A 253 4.28 9.44 10.28
C VAL A 253 3.82 8.20 11.06
N PRO A 254 2.57 7.71 10.95
CA PRO A 254 2.17 6.53 11.72
C PRO A 254 3.03 5.28 11.45
N TYR A 255 3.43 5.04 10.19
CA TYR A 255 4.33 3.93 9.86
C TYR A 255 5.73 4.15 10.43
N MET A 256 6.28 5.37 10.32
CA MET A 256 7.59 5.72 10.87
C MET A 256 7.65 5.50 12.38
N ASP A 257 6.62 5.96 13.10
CA ASP A 257 6.55 5.84 14.56
C ASP A 257 6.47 4.37 15.00
N ASP A 258 5.66 3.56 14.30
CA ASP A 258 5.52 2.13 14.55
C ASP A 258 6.85 1.40 14.25
N PHE A 259 7.46 1.68 13.10
CA PHE A 259 8.76 1.13 12.72
C PHE A 259 9.85 1.45 13.74
N ASN A 260 9.92 2.71 14.21
CA ASN A 260 10.86 3.12 15.25
C ASN A 260 10.65 2.33 16.55
N ALA A 261 9.38 2.17 16.97
CA ALA A 261 9.05 1.45 18.19
C ALA A 261 9.41 -0.05 18.12
N GLU A 262 9.16 -0.68 16.97
CA GLU A 262 9.43 -2.10 16.77
C GLU A 262 10.91 -2.43 16.56
N ASN A 263 11.65 -1.56 15.88
CA ASN A 263 13.02 -1.82 15.46
C ASN A 263 14.09 -1.06 16.27
N GLY A 264 13.65 -0.16 17.17
CA GLY A 264 14.57 0.67 17.97
C GLY A 264 15.37 1.65 17.12
N THR A 265 14.77 2.15 16.02
CA THR A 265 15.34 3.17 15.14
C THR A 265 14.95 4.58 15.60
N HIS A 266 15.64 5.60 15.06
CA HIS A 266 15.51 7.00 15.47
C HIS A 266 15.28 7.87 14.23
N ILE A 267 14.30 7.50 13.42
CA ILE A 267 13.92 8.25 12.23
C ILE A 267 12.91 9.32 12.60
N VAL A 268 13.09 10.53 12.05
CA VAL A 268 12.19 11.66 12.27
C VAL A 268 11.77 12.29 10.94
N SER A 269 10.59 12.91 10.93
CA SER A 269 10.07 13.63 9.76
C SER A 269 10.76 15.00 9.63
N ALA A 270 11.28 15.30 8.44
CA ALA A 270 11.78 16.63 8.06
C ALA A 270 10.70 17.49 7.40
N ALA A 271 9.85 16.90 6.54
CA ALA A 271 8.75 17.60 5.87
C ALA A 271 7.66 16.63 5.40
N ALA A 272 6.41 17.12 5.31
CA ALA A 272 5.28 16.41 4.71
C ALA A 272 5.03 16.95 3.30
N ILE A 273 5.01 16.09 2.29
CA ILE A 273 5.07 16.51 0.89
C ILE A 273 3.77 16.23 0.13
N HIS A 274 3.21 15.01 0.26
CA HIS A 274 2.01 14.63 -0.47
C HIS A 274 1.21 13.54 0.25
N CYS A 275 -0.04 13.37 -0.12
CA CYS A 275 -0.88 12.23 0.28
C CYS A 275 -1.12 11.30 -0.90
N GLU A 276 -1.24 10.02 -0.57
CA GLU A 276 -1.60 8.94 -1.48
C GLU A 276 -2.83 8.22 -0.92
N PRO A 277 -4.05 8.49 -1.41
CA PRO A 277 -5.25 7.81 -0.94
C PRO A 277 -5.20 6.31 -1.22
N MET A 278 -5.35 5.47 -0.20
CA MET A 278 -5.43 4.02 -0.33
C MET A 278 -6.71 3.60 -1.04
N GLY A 279 -6.66 2.56 -1.88
CA GLY A 279 -7.82 2.10 -2.65
C GLY A 279 -8.11 0.60 -2.48
N LEU A 280 -9.39 0.23 -2.62
CA LEU A 280 -9.84 -1.15 -2.80
C LEU A 280 -10.05 -1.42 -4.28
N TYR A 281 -9.43 -2.46 -4.79
CA TYR A 281 -9.42 -2.83 -6.20
C TYR A 281 -10.15 -4.14 -6.46
N ALA A 282 -10.71 -4.23 -7.66
CA ALA A 282 -11.34 -5.45 -8.19
C ALA A 282 -10.30 -6.54 -8.41
N GLY A 283 -10.62 -7.75 -7.95
CA GLY A 283 -9.90 -8.97 -8.26
C GLY A 283 -10.74 -9.90 -9.13
N LYS A 284 -11.16 -11.05 -8.59
CA LYS A 284 -12.12 -11.95 -9.24
C LYS A 284 -13.52 -11.33 -9.34
N GLN A 285 -13.88 -10.47 -8.42
CA GLN A 285 -15.14 -9.73 -8.42
C GLN A 285 -14.92 -8.33 -8.99
N SER A 286 -15.80 -7.89 -9.87
CA SER A 286 -15.71 -6.57 -10.53
C SER A 286 -16.61 -5.50 -9.89
N SER A 287 -17.48 -5.90 -8.95
CA SER A 287 -18.42 -4.99 -8.26
C SER A 287 -18.51 -5.34 -6.78
N LEU A 288 -18.68 -4.33 -5.95
CA LEU A 288 -18.94 -4.47 -4.51
C LEU A 288 -20.38 -4.89 -4.18
N ASP A 289 -21.26 -5.02 -5.18
CA ASP A 289 -22.65 -5.44 -4.97
C ASP A 289 -22.77 -6.86 -4.40
N VAL A 290 -21.70 -7.66 -4.54
CA VAL A 290 -21.60 -9.00 -3.94
C VAL A 290 -21.38 -8.96 -2.43
N LEU A 291 -20.83 -7.85 -1.89
CA LEU A 291 -20.62 -7.65 -0.47
C LEU A 291 -21.84 -6.99 0.16
N GLN A 292 -22.27 -7.53 1.29
CA GLN A 292 -23.36 -6.92 2.07
C GLN A 292 -22.80 -5.80 2.93
N LYS A 293 -23.51 -4.67 2.96
CA LYS A 293 -23.16 -3.58 3.90
C LYS A 293 -23.61 -3.95 5.31
N VAL A 294 -22.73 -3.72 6.25
CA VAL A 294 -23.01 -3.84 7.69
C VAL A 294 -23.83 -2.61 8.11
N LYS A 295 -24.93 -2.83 8.83
CA LYS A 295 -25.84 -1.77 9.30
C LYS A 295 -25.37 -1.19 10.64
#